data_a73c4a5713bea46414e990b68a6d1b60
#
_entry.id   a73c4a5713bea46414e990b68a6d1b60
#
_cell.length_a   1.000
_cell.length_b   1.000
_cell.length_c   1.000
_cell.angle_alpha   90.00
_cell.angle_beta   90.00
_cell.angle_gamma   90.00
#
_symmetry.space_group_name_H-M   'P 1'
#
loop_
_entity.id
_entity.type
_entity.pdbx_description
1 polymer ?
#
loop_
_entity_poly.entity_id
_entity_poly.type
_entity_poly.pdbx_seq_one_letter_code
_entity_poly.pdbx_strand_id
1 'polypeptide(L)'
;MIQDRREIQIKSSPEIIFDIIENMPNKFPVYKILETKPFFFLRILFVDGFKAAMETVGIEKPDDALILNVGDTMGPFTLTIKERPKKYWFTLRSFFFNCQTGYSLSFDRSETTLYFDLVAEDPSFKEKVWWLLFKPFHGIFANKSIIVIKGKIR
;
A
#
# COMPACT_ATOMS: atom_id res chain seq x y z
N MET A 1 -2.36 10.24 16.99
CA MET A 1 -1.60 9.54 15.94
C MET A 1 -2.13 8.12 15.79
N ILE A 2 -2.34 7.67 14.55
CA ILE A 2 -2.60 6.26 14.19
C ILE A 2 -1.36 5.76 13.47
N GLN A 3 -0.89 4.57 13.85
CA GLN A 3 0.23 3.92 13.20
C GLN A 3 -0.01 2.41 13.12
N ASP A 4 0.26 1.82 11.95
CA ASP A 4 0.32 0.37 11.75
C ASP A 4 1.57 0.04 10.93
N ARG A 5 2.30 -0.97 11.35
CA ARG A 5 3.53 -1.44 10.69
C ARG A 5 3.49 -2.95 10.58
N ARG A 6 3.79 -3.45 9.39
CA ARG A 6 4.02 -4.87 9.11
C ARG A 6 5.40 -5.03 8.54
N GLU A 7 6.07 -6.15 8.86
CA GLU A 7 7.43 -6.38 8.41
C GLU A 7 7.67 -7.82 7.98
N ILE A 8 8.64 -7.99 7.09
CA ILE A 8 9.11 -9.30 6.65
C ILE A 8 10.59 -9.21 6.31
N GLN A 9 11.35 -10.22 6.71
CA GLN A 9 12.76 -10.35 6.35
C GLN A 9 12.92 -11.05 5.01
N ILE A 10 13.82 -10.52 4.18
CA ILE A 10 14.07 -10.98 2.82
C ILE A 10 15.57 -11.08 2.59
N LYS A 11 16.05 -12.25 2.17
CA LYS A 11 17.45 -12.48 1.79
C LYS A 11 17.74 -11.93 0.40
N SER A 12 17.78 -10.61 0.30
CA SER A 12 18.06 -9.89 -0.94
C SER A 12 18.55 -8.48 -0.59
N SER A 13 19.22 -7.83 -1.55
CA SER A 13 19.62 -6.44 -1.36
C SER A 13 18.43 -5.48 -1.41
N PRO A 14 18.49 -4.33 -0.74
CA PRO A 14 17.40 -3.36 -0.75
C PRO A 14 17.14 -2.78 -2.15
N GLU A 15 18.17 -2.71 -3.02
CA GLU A 15 18.04 -2.24 -4.40
C GLU A 15 17.13 -3.14 -5.22
N ILE A 16 17.32 -4.47 -5.13
CA ILE A 16 16.48 -5.46 -5.84
C ILE A 16 15.03 -5.38 -5.37
N ILE A 17 14.80 -5.26 -4.06
CA ILE A 17 13.46 -5.14 -3.50
C ILE A 17 12.80 -3.84 -3.95
N PHE A 18 13.55 -2.75 -3.94
CA PHE A 18 13.07 -1.45 -4.39
C PHE A 18 12.71 -1.46 -5.89
N ASP A 19 13.52 -2.09 -6.73
CA ASP A 19 13.25 -2.28 -8.16
C ASP A 19 11.95 -3.06 -8.40
N ILE A 20 11.71 -4.10 -7.59
CA ILE A 20 10.45 -4.86 -7.66
C ILE A 20 9.26 -3.96 -7.33
N ILE A 21 9.34 -3.17 -6.25
CA ILE A 21 8.28 -2.23 -5.86
C ILE A 21 8.04 -1.18 -6.95
N GLU A 22 9.13 -0.60 -7.48
CA GLU A 22 9.06 0.44 -8.50
C GLU A 22 8.44 -0.05 -9.81
N ASN A 23 8.72 -1.28 -10.21
CA ASN A 23 8.24 -1.86 -11.46
C ASN A 23 6.90 -2.62 -11.33
N MET A 24 6.35 -2.75 -10.13
CA MET A 24 5.03 -3.38 -9.98
C MET A 24 3.95 -2.58 -10.70
N PRO A 25 3.08 -3.23 -11.50
CA PRO A 25 1.95 -2.56 -12.15
C PRO A 25 0.97 -1.96 -11.14
N ASN A 26 0.83 -2.61 -9.99
CA ASN A 26 0.10 -2.08 -8.85
C ASN A 26 1.00 -2.05 -7.62
N LYS A 27 1.26 -0.86 -7.07
CA LYS A 27 2.15 -0.67 -5.92
C LYS A 27 1.61 -1.31 -4.64
N PHE A 28 0.30 -1.38 -4.54
CA PHE A 28 -0.39 -2.17 -3.54
C PHE A 28 -1.03 -3.34 -4.28
N PRO A 29 -0.58 -4.60 -4.09
CA PRO A 29 -1.07 -5.74 -4.85
C PRO A 29 -2.50 -6.13 -4.45
N VAL A 30 -3.36 -5.14 -4.49
CA VAL A 30 -4.78 -5.17 -4.14
C VAL A 30 -5.51 -6.21 -4.97
N TYR A 31 -5.15 -6.38 -6.25
CA TYR A 31 -5.84 -7.30 -7.15
C TYR A 31 -5.73 -8.78 -6.76
N LYS A 32 -4.64 -9.20 -6.09
CA LYS A 32 -4.58 -10.55 -5.53
C LYS A 32 -5.48 -10.74 -4.29
N ILE A 33 -5.81 -9.63 -3.63
CA ILE A 33 -6.77 -9.61 -2.53
C ILE A 33 -8.20 -9.50 -3.07
N LEU A 34 -8.35 -8.99 -4.30
CA LEU A 34 -9.58 -8.80 -5.02
C LEU A 34 -10.16 -10.05 -5.65
N GLU A 35 -9.41 -11.13 -5.71
CA GLU A 35 -9.98 -12.43 -6.02
C GLU A 35 -11.06 -12.82 -4.99
N THR A 36 -11.08 -12.17 -3.82
CA THR A 36 -12.21 -12.12 -2.89
C THR A 36 -13.02 -10.83 -3.13
N LYS A 37 -13.75 -10.78 -4.24
CA LYS A 37 -14.53 -9.62 -4.71
C LYS A 37 -15.37 -8.86 -3.67
N PRO A 38 -16.06 -9.49 -2.68
CA PRO A 38 -16.83 -8.72 -1.71
C PRO A 38 -15.98 -7.86 -0.77
N PHE A 39 -14.80 -8.30 -0.36
CA PHE A 39 -13.93 -7.54 0.54
C PHE A 39 -13.36 -6.28 -0.09
N PHE A 40 -13.11 -6.30 -1.37
CA PHE A 40 -12.57 -5.15 -2.08
C PHE A 40 -13.63 -4.08 -2.35
N PHE A 41 -14.79 -4.48 -2.80
CA PHE A 41 -15.90 -3.56 -2.98
C PHE A 41 -16.22 -2.84 -1.66
N LEU A 42 -16.26 -3.58 -0.55
CA LEU A 42 -16.44 -3.00 0.77
C LEU A 42 -15.30 -2.04 1.15
N ARG A 43 -14.04 -2.41 0.88
CA ARG A 43 -12.91 -1.52 1.17
C ARG A 43 -13.01 -0.21 0.39
N ILE A 44 -13.22 -0.29 -0.92
CA ILE A 44 -13.33 0.92 -1.74
C ILE A 44 -14.55 1.74 -1.33
N LEU A 45 -15.69 1.09 -1.11
CA LEU A 45 -16.89 1.75 -0.63
C LEU A 45 -16.65 2.52 0.67
N PHE A 46 -15.95 1.90 1.62
CA PHE A 46 -15.70 2.48 2.94
C PHE A 46 -14.54 3.46 2.98
N VAL A 47 -13.52 3.31 2.13
CA VAL A 47 -12.33 4.19 2.12
C VAL A 47 -12.47 5.32 1.11
N ASP A 48 -12.89 4.99 -0.10
CA ASP A 48 -12.85 5.90 -1.25
C ASP A 48 -14.24 6.43 -1.64
N GLY A 49 -15.31 5.85 -1.07
CA GLY A 49 -16.70 6.22 -1.33
C GLY A 49 -17.33 5.44 -2.49
N PHE A 50 -18.66 5.57 -2.61
CA PHE A 50 -19.46 4.80 -3.57
C PHE A 50 -19.06 5.05 -5.03
N LYS A 51 -18.75 6.31 -5.39
CA LYS A 51 -18.36 6.66 -6.76
C LYS A 51 -17.06 5.96 -7.16
N ALA A 52 -16.04 6.02 -6.31
CA ALA A 52 -14.76 5.36 -6.55
C ALA A 52 -14.91 3.81 -6.59
N ALA A 53 -15.79 3.25 -5.77
CA ALA A 53 -16.10 1.83 -5.78
C ALA A 53 -16.67 1.39 -7.13
N MET A 54 -17.60 2.16 -7.68
CA MET A 54 -18.23 1.87 -8.98
C MET A 54 -17.25 2.05 -10.15
N GLU A 55 -16.40 3.07 -10.11
CA GLU A 55 -15.36 3.30 -11.11
C GLU A 55 -14.33 2.16 -11.11
N THR A 56 -13.96 1.64 -9.95
CA THR A 56 -12.91 0.61 -9.82
C THR A 56 -13.41 -0.79 -10.22
N VAL A 57 -14.70 -1.08 -10.13
CA VAL A 57 -15.27 -2.36 -10.60
C VAL A 57 -15.07 -2.57 -12.11
N GLY A 58 -14.92 -1.47 -12.88
CA GLY A 58 -14.69 -1.50 -14.32
C GLY A 58 -13.22 -1.46 -14.75
N ILE A 59 -12.26 -1.37 -13.84
CA ILE A 59 -10.85 -1.26 -14.20
C ILE A 59 -10.27 -2.66 -14.46
N GLU A 60 -9.76 -2.86 -15.68
CA GLU A 60 -8.94 -4.03 -16.02
C GLU A 60 -7.65 -4.03 -15.21
N LYS A 61 -7.13 -5.23 -14.90
CA LYS A 61 -5.84 -5.36 -14.20
C LYS A 61 -4.75 -4.75 -15.06
N PRO A 62 -3.99 -3.75 -14.59
CA PRO A 62 -2.85 -3.27 -15.34
C PRO A 62 -1.78 -4.38 -15.36
N ASP A 63 -1.39 -4.82 -16.55
CA ASP A 63 -0.36 -5.85 -16.74
C ASP A 63 1.03 -5.22 -16.91
N ASP A 64 1.10 -3.94 -17.29
CA ASP A 64 2.35 -3.24 -17.54
C ASP A 64 2.96 -2.62 -16.29
N ALA A 65 4.28 -2.54 -16.27
CA ALA A 65 5.01 -1.85 -15.21
C ALA A 65 4.57 -0.38 -15.15
N LEU A 66 4.23 0.08 -13.95
CA LEU A 66 3.85 1.46 -13.69
C LEU A 66 4.97 2.16 -12.92
N ILE A 67 5.79 2.94 -13.61
CA ILE A 67 6.83 3.75 -12.97
C ILE A 67 6.26 5.13 -12.65
N LEU A 68 6.20 5.45 -11.35
CA LEU A 68 5.70 6.73 -10.86
C LEU A 68 6.83 7.66 -10.46
N ASN A 69 6.63 8.96 -10.70
CA ASN A 69 7.43 10.04 -10.15
C ASN A 69 6.73 10.68 -8.95
N VAL A 70 7.50 11.38 -8.12
CA VAL A 70 6.91 12.13 -7.00
C VAL A 70 5.90 13.16 -7.55
N GLY A 71 4.68 13.13 -7.03
CA GLY A 71 3.55 13.90 -7.49
C GLY A 71 2.55 13.12 -8.37
N ASP A 72 2.95 12.00 -8.95
CA ASP A 72 2.05 11.16 -9.73
C ASP A 72 1.02 10.46 -8.84
N THR A 73 -0.14 10.19 -9.41
CA THR A 73 -1.27 9.57 -8.71
C THR A 73 -1.55 8.16 -9.21
N MET A 74 -1.98 7.31 -8.29
CA MET A 74 -2.51 5.97 -8.56
C MET A 74 -3.82 5.83 -7.78
N GLY A 75 -4.94 6.10 -8.42
CA GLY A 75 -6.23 6.21 -7.73
C GLY A 75 -6.20 7.33 -6.68
N PRO A 76 -6.59 7.08 -5.42
CA PRO A 76 -6.57 8.07 -4.35
C PRO A 76 -5.18 8.29 -3.74
N PHE A 77 -4.16 7.57 -4.21
CA PHE A 77 -2.80 7.63 -3.70
C PHE A 77 -1.94 8.56 -4.55
N THR A 78 -1.26 9.50 -3.91
CA THR A 78 -0.24 10.35 -4.55
C THR A 78 1.13 9.94 -4.04
N LEU A 79 2.08 9.64 -4.94
CA LEU A 79 3.45 9.33 -4.54
C LEU A 79 4.12 10.59 -4.00
N THR A 80 4.50 10.58 -2.73
CA THR A 80 5.06 11.75 -2.04
C THR A 80 6.52 11.60 -1.68
N ILE A 81 6.99 10.36 -1.44
CA ILE A 81 8.39 10.08 -1.11
C ILE A 81 8.90 8.93 -1.97
N LYS A 82 10.01 9.17 -2.69
CA LYS A 82 10.73 8.17 -3.48
C LYS A 82 12.23 8.33 -3.21
N GLU A 83 12.70 7.67 -2.16
CA GLU A 83 14.10 7.66 -1.73
C GLU A 83 14.70 6.26 -1.94
N ARG A 84 15.45 6.07 -3.04
CA ARG A 84 16.12 4.80 -3.32
C ARG A 84 17.31 4.56 -2.39
N PRO A 85 17.48 3.31 -1.89
CA PRO A 85 16.53 2.20 -1.90
C PRO A 85 15.71 2.11 -0.61
N LYS A 86 15.45 3.24 0.06
CA LYS A 86 14.97 3.28 1.45
C LYS A 86 13.46 3.41 1.62
N LYS A 87 12.82 4.30 0.82
CA LYS A 87 11.40 4.65 1.02
C LYS A 87 10.65 4.82 -0.30
N TYR A 88 9.43 4.31 -0.32
CA TYR A 88 8.47 4.48 -1.40
C TYR A 88 7.08 4.70 -0.80
N TRP A 89 6.72 5.96 -0.57
CA TRP A 89 5.56 6.34 0.22
C TRP A 89 4.56 7.20 -0.53
N PHE A 90 3.30 6.98 -0.22
CA PHE A 90 2.15 7.67 -0.78
C PHE A 90 1.38 8.41 0.30
N THR A 91 0.74 9.51 -0.10
CA THR A 91 -0.32 10.15 0.68
C THR A 91 -1.67 9.67 0.14
N LEU A 92 -2.49 9.11 1.00
CA LEU A 92 -3.90 8.81 0.74
C LEU A 92 -4.74 9.97 1.26
N ARG A 93 -5.56 10.55 0.38
CA ARG A 93 -6.60 11.50 0.74
C ARG A 93 -7.95 10.95 0.33
N SER A 94 -8.79 10.65 1.29
CA SER A 94 -10.14 10.17 1.06
C SER A 94 -11.13 10.90 1.95
N PHE A 95 -12.42 10.76 1.64
CA PHE A 95 -13.48 11.35 2.47
C PHE A 95 -13.49 10.80 3.90
N PHE A 96 -13.07 9.57 4.10
CA PHE A 96 -13.17 8.89 5.39
C PHE A 96 -11.85 8.86 6.17
N PHE A 97 -10.72 8.82 5.48
CA PHE A 97 -9.43 8.61 6.13
C PHE A 97 -8.28 9.22 5.33
N ASN A 98 -7.46 10.02 6.00
CA ASN A 98 -6.24 10.59 5.43
C ASN A 98 -5.02 10.01 6.13
N CYS A 99 -4.07 9.51 5.36
CA CYS A 99 -2.85 8.94 5.91
C CYS A 99 -1.69 8.98 4.93
N GLN A 100 -0.50 8.72 5.44
CA GLN A 100 0.66 8.32 4.65
C GLN A 100 0.82 6.80 4.75
N THR A 101 1.13 6.15 3.65
CA THR A 101 1.33 4.70 3.61
C THR A 101 2.33 4.33 2.53
N GLY A 102 3.08 3.26 2.73
CA GLY A 102 4.06 2.83 1.75
C GLY A 102 5.05 1.83 2.29
N TYR A 103 6.14 1.69 1.55
CA TYR A 103 7.20 0.73 1.84
C TYR A 103 8.45 1.44 2.38
N SER A 104 9.05 0.84 3.41
CA SER A 104 10.37 1.22 3.92
C SER A 104 11.27 0.01 3.95
N LEU A 105 12.56 0.22 3.68
CA LEU A 105 13.57 -0.83 3.64
C LEU A 105 14.68 -0.52 4.63
N SER A 106 15.06 -1.51 5.43
CA SER A 106 16.24 -1.45 6.30
C SER A 106 17.13 -2.65 6.01
N PHE A 107 18.40 -2.42 5.79
CA PHE A 107 19.38 -3.47 5.50
C PHE A 107 20.27 -3.68 6.71
N ASP A 108 20.37 -4.92 7.16
CA ASP A 108 21.30 -5.33 8.19
C ASP A 108 22.06 -6.60 7.78
N ARG A 109 23.37 -6.49 7.70
CA ARG A 109 24.33 -7.54 7.36
C ARG A 109 24.09 -8.22 6.02
N SER A 110 23.13 -9.16 5.94
CA SER A 110 22.85 -9.95 4.72
C SER A 110 21.36 -9.99 4.36
N GLU A 111 20.53 -9.36 5.15
CA GLU A 111 19.07 -9.41 4.98
C GLU A 111 18.46 -8.01 4.96
N THR A 112 17.45 -7.83 4.14
CA THR A 112 16.66 -6.59 4.12
C THR A 112 15.33 -6.83 4.83
N THR A 113 15.00 -5.98 5.78
CA THR A 113 13.66 -5.93 6.35
C THR A 113 12.80 -4.99 5.53
N LEU A 114 11.75 -5.52 4.94
CA LEU A 114 10.73 -4.76 4.25
C LEU A 114 9.60 -4.45 5.22
N TYR A 115 9.31 -3.17 5.38
CA TYR A 115 8.18 -2.67 6.15
C TYR A 115 7.08 -2.19 5.23
N PHE A 116 5.84 -2.43 5.61
CA PHE A 116 4.67 -1.73 5.11
C PHE A 116 4.12 -0.86 6.24
N ASP A 117 4.16 0.44 6.03
CA ASP A 117 3.81 1.44 7.02
C ASP A 117 2.51 2.16 6.65
N LEU A 118 1.71 2.48 7.67
CA LEU A 118 0.60 3.42 7.60
C LEU A 118 0.69 4.38 8.79
N VAL A 119 0.64 5.68 8.52
CA VAL A 119 0.71 6.73 9.55
C VAL A 119 -0.34 7.80 9.26
N ALA A 120 -1.17 8.10 10.27
CA ALA A 120 -2.01 9.30 10.30
C ALA A 120 -1.65 10.11 11.55
N GLU A 121 -1.05 11.29 11.35
CA GLU A 121 -0.46 12.07 12.44
C GLU A 121 -1.53 12.66 13.35
N ASP A 122 -2.49 13.40 12.79
CA ASP A 122 -3.56 14.08 13.52
C ASP A 122 -4.95 13.61 13.07
N PRO A 123 -5.32 12.34 13.33
CA PRO A 123 -6.62 11.84 12.90
C PRO A 123 -7.75 12.46 13.70
N SER A 124 -8.77 12.94 13.00
CA SER A 124 -10.03 13.39 13.58
C SER A 124 -10.73 12.26 14.33
N PHE A 125 -11.72 12.58 15.15
CA PHE A 125 -12.53 11.56 15.86
C PHE A 125 -13.19 10.59 14.87
N LYS A 126 -13.74 11.11 13.76
CA LYS A 126 -14.30 10.31 12.67
C LYS A 126 -13.29 9.30 12.11
N GLU A 127 -12.06 9.74 11.82
CA GLU A 127 -11.00 8.88 11.29
C GLU A 127 -10.56 7.81 12.29
N LYS A 128 -10.55 8.12 13.61
CA LYS A 128 -10.27 7.13 14.66
C LYS A 128 -11.32 6.02 14.71
N VAL A 129 -12.60 6.39 14.58
CA VAL A 129 -13.70 5.40 14.52
C VAL A 129 -13.57 4.53 13.27
N TRP A 130 -13.34 5.15 12.12
CA TRP A 130 -13.11 4.44 10.86
C TRP A 130 -11.92 3.48 10.95
N TRP A 131 -10.82 3.93 11.53
CA TRP A 131 -9.63 3.09 11.72
C TRP A 131 -9.94 1.86 12.57
N LEU A 132 -10.70 2.01 13.65
CA LEU A 132 -11.06 0.88 14.51
C LEU A 132 -11.81 -0.21 13.75
N LEU A 133 -12.72 0.18 12.86
CA LEU A 133 -13.47 -0.75 12.00
C LEU A 133 -12.59 -1.35 10.89
N PHE A 134 -11.64 -0.57 10.39
CA PHE A 134 -10.85 -0.90 9.20
C PHE A 134 -9.57 -1.66 9.49
N LYS A 135 -9.03 -1.50 10.70
CA LYS A 135 -7.73 -2.08 11.12
C LYS A 135 -7.58 -3.58 10.82
N PRO A 136 -8.56 -4.46 11.04
CA PRO A 136 -8.42 -5.88 10.71
C PRO A 136 -8.19 -6.12 9.22
N PHE A 137 -8.93 -5.40 8.35
CA PHE A 137 -8.80 -5.51 6.90
C PHE A 137 -7.47 -4.95 6.42
N HIS A 138 -7.03 -3.82 6.98
CA HIS A 138 -5.72 -3.25 6.69
C HIS A 138 -4.59 -4.21 7.05
N GLY A 139 -4.68 -4.89 8.18
CA GLY A 139 -3.69 -5.88 8.60
C GLY A 139 -3.54 -7.03 7.60
N ILE A 140 -4.65 -7.58 7.10
CA ILE A 140 -4.65 -8.63 6.07
C ILE A 140 -4.04 -8.09 4.77
N PHE A 141 -4.43 -6.91 4.35
CA PHE A 141 -3.93 -6.24 3.16
C PHE A 141 -2.43 -5.99 3.22
N ALA A 142 -1.94 -5.38 4.30
CA ALA A 142 -0.54 -5.06 4.50
C ALA A 142 0.34 -6.32 4.51
N ASN A 143 -0.08 -7.37 5.22
CA ASN A 143 0.63 -8.65 5.25
C ASN A 143 0.71 -9.29 3.86
N LYS A 144 -0.40 -9.32 3.11
CA LYS A 144 -0.38 -9.87 1.75
C LYS A 144 0.51 -9.06 0.80
N SER A 145 0.55 -7.74 0.95
CA SER A 145 1.39 -6.87 0.12
C SER A 145 2.88 -7.21 0.27
N ILE A 146 3.38 -7.35 1.49
CA ILE A 146 4.79 -7.70 1.72
C ILE A 146 5.11 -9.15 1.31
N ILE A 147 4.17 -10.09 1.47
CA ILE A 147 4.33 -11.49 1.03
C ILE A 147 4.42 -11.56 -0.50
N VAL A 148 3.61 -10.80 -1.23
CA VAL A 148 3.65 -10.76 -2.71
C VAL A 148 5.00 -10.23 -3.20
N ILE A 149 5.54 -9.18 -2.57
CA ILE A 149 6.87 -8.65 -2.92
C ILE A 149 7.94 -9.71 -2.68
N LYS A 150 7.92 -10.36 -1.50
CA LYS A 150 8.87 -11.46 -1.19
C LYS A 150 8.78 -12.60 -2.20
N GLY A 151 7.57 -12.96 -2.64
CA GLY A 151 7.37 -14.02 -3.65
C GLY A 151 7.86 -13.69 -5.05
N LYS A 152 8.17 -12.42 -5.36
CA LYS A 152 8.75 -11.99 -6.64
C LYS A 152 10.28 -12.07 -6.66
N ILE A 153 10.91 -12.27 -5.52
CA ILE A 153 12.35 -12.42 -5.39
C ILE A 153 12.69 -13.89 -5.67
N ARG A 154 13.48 -14.11 -6.70
CA ARG A 154 13.98 -15.43 -7.13
C ARG A 154 15.36 -15.69 -6.56
#